data_05784cdff61e899c2a08ce36fa52b500
#
_entry.id   05784cdff61e899c2a08ce36fa52b500
#
_cell.length_a   1.000
_cell.length_b   1.000
_cell.length_c   1.000
_cell.angle_alpha   90.00
_cell.angle_beta   90.00
_cell.angle_gamma   90.00
#
_symmetry.space_group_name_H-M   'P 1'
#
loop_
_entity.id
_entity.type
_entity.pdbx_description
1 polymer ?
#
loop_
_entity_poly.entity_id
_entity_poly.type
_entity_poly.pdbx_seq_one_letter_code
_entity_poly.pdbx_strand_id
1 'polypeptide(L)'
;MMGITISANGRYVAGGDTEGRAFIYDTQAKQIKYFQSPNLGETDADLDDLASIRSVTNDGVGYGDIYGKSTKFDFASGSMTALLDKSIEDYSLVHYASSDGKVSCGVTYDNTTFVQAPYVMVDGVMQKLPEISNEWAGYEVNGGIAYGGNEDGSVLWGAVCDNYSTYPLVYWVRNRDGKTYSANLLSKRFVDTTMDLSGAQPYDIFTGAAMSANGKWLAVNYHTKMVSRNQVDEGNRVARFDLEADTLQLLSCPDASAETSYYATGISNEGTVVGFVEKQDSKARKAAMCPAGTKEMKLLADLYPTITEFATMDEKNLNEVTAITPDGRYLQGFGYVDLNDEQDCFGTWYFDLEKDETAVENVKTEEAPAKVVASYTVDGKTLNADTVRKGIVINKLSNGKARKVVK
;
A
#
# COMPACT_ATOMS: atom_id res chain seq x y z
N MET A 1 -14.63 -2.91 -6.92
CA MET A 1 -13.34 -3.65 -6.88
C MET A 1 -12.46 -2.98 -5.85
N MET A 2 -11.94 -3.74 -4.91
CA MET A 2 -10.97 -3.25 -3.93
C MET A 2 -9.60 -3.87 -4.23
N GLY A 3 -8.75 -3.13 -4.96
CA GLY A 3 -7.35 -3.49 -5.10
C GLY A 3 -6.62 -3.24 -3.80
N ILE A 4 -5.88 -4.23 -3.32
CA ILE A 4 -5.13 -4.12 -2.07
C ILE A 4 -3.63 -4.23 -2.27
N THR A 5 -3.19 -4.61 -3.47
CA THR A 5 -1.78 -4.82 -3.78
C THR A 5 -1.45 -4.46 -5.22
N ILE A 6 -0.19 -4.09 -5.44
CA ILE A 6 0.41 -3.84 -6.75
C ILE A 6 1.73 -4.62 -6.85
N SER A 7 2.03 -5.20 -8.03
CA SER A 7 3.31 -5.88 -8.25
C SER A 7 4.49 -4.90 -8.16
N ALA A 8 5.68 -5.40 -7.79
CA ALA A 8 6.86 -4.56 -7.59
C ALA A 8 7.26 -3.74 -8.84
N ASN A 9 6.91 -4.21 -10.04
CA ASN A 9 7.13 -3.50 -11.31
C ASN A 9 5.97 -2.60 -11.73
N GLY A 10 4.92 -2.44 -10.91
CA GLY A 10 3.75 -1.59 -11.18
C GLY A 10 2.79 -2.12 -12.24
N ARG A 11 3.03 -3.34 -12.80
CA ARG A 11 2.23 -3.85 -13.91
C ARG A 11 0.90 -4.46 -13.48
N TYR A 12 0.86 -5.20 -12.39
CA TYR A 12 -0.34 -5.92 -11.97
C TYR A 12 -0.91 -5.33 -10.69
N VAL A 13 -2.21 -5.03 -10.70
CA VAL A 13 -3.00 -4.66 -9.53
C VAL A 13 -3.94 -5.81 -9.21
N ALA A 14 -4.04 -6.20 -7.95
CA ALA A 14 -4.86 -7.33 -7.54
C ALA A 14 -5.63 -7.07 -6.24
N GLY A 15 -6.68 -7.85 -6.01
CA GLY A 15 -7.52 -7.73 -4.82
C GLY A 15 -8.78 -8.59 -4.91
N GLY A 16 -9.84 -8.13 -4.26
CA GLY A 16 -11.17 -8.71 -4.30
C GLY A 16 -12.23 -7.74 -4.79
N ASP A 17 -13.39 -8.24 -5.18
CA ASP A 17 -14.54 -7.41 -5.53
C ASP A 17 -15.72 -7.62 -4.54
N THR A 18 -16.77 -6.84 -4.72
CA THR A 18 -17.98 -6.92 -3.88
C THR A 18 -18.86 -8.14 -4.18
N GLU A 19 -18.54 -8.89 -5.23
CA GLU A 19 -19.22 -10.13 -5.59
C GLU A 19 -18.47 -11.37 -5.07
N GLY A 20 -17.42 -11.16 -4.24
CA GLY A 20 -16.64 -12.25 -3.65
C GLY A 20 -15.63 -12.90 -4.59
N ARG A 21 -15.31 -12.26 -5.73
CA ARG A 21 -14.31 -12.75 -6.66
C ARG A 21 -12.97 -12.08 -6.43
N ALA A 22 -11.88 -12.82 -6.57
CA ALA A 22 -10.55 -12.25 -6.70
C ALA A 22 -10.33 -11.71 -8.13
N PHE A 23 -9.47 -10.71 -8.28
CA PHE A 23 -9.11 -10.20 -9.60
C PHE A 23 -7.62 -9.87 -9.70
N ILE A 24 -7.10 -9.93 -10.94
CA ILE A 24 -5.81 -9.35 -11.33
C ILE A 24 -6.05 -8.47 -12.56
N TYR A 25 -5.58 -7.24 -12.51
CA TYR A 25 -5.63 -6.27 -13.60
C TYR A 25 -4.22 -5.98 -14.11
N ASP A 26 -3.99 -6.20 -15.42
CA ASP A 26 -2.76 -5.81 -16.13
C ASP A 26 -2.90 -4.35 -16.57
N THR A 27 -2.15 -3.44 -15.93
CA THR A 27 -2.19 -2.00 -16.21
C THR A 27 -1.68 -1.64 -17.59
N GLN A 28 -0.79 -2.47 -18.19
CA GLN A 28 -0.23 -2.25 -19.52
C GLN A 28 -1.16 -2.77 -20.61
N ALA A 29 -1.64 -4.00 -20.47
CA ALA A 29 -2.58 -4.59 -21.42
C ALA A 29 -4.01 -4.05 -21.25
N LYS A 30 -4.32 -3.38 -20.14
CA LYS A 30 -5.66 -2.92 -19.74
C LYS A 30 -6.68 -4.06 -19.73
N GLN A 31 -6.26 -5.21 -19.22
CA GLN A 31 -7.07 -6.42 -19.13
C GLN A 31 -7.26 -6.82 -17.68
N ILE A 32 -8.47 -7.22 -17.34
CA ILE A 32 -8.80 -7.77 -16.03
C ILE A 32 -9.17 -9.24 -16.17
N LYS A 33 -8.75 -10.04 -15.21
CA LYS A 33 -9.14 -11.43 -15.06
C LYS A 33 -9.70 -11.66 -13.68
N TYR A 34 -10.90 -12.26 -13.62
CA TYR A 34 -11.56 -12.63 -12.39
C TYR A 34 -11.33 -14.11 -12.08
N PHE A 35 -11.24 -14.40 -10.80
CA PHE A 35 -11.11 -15.75 -10.26
C PHE A 35 -12.23 -15.94 -9.24
N GLN A 36 -13.02 -16.96 -9.46
CA GLN A 36 -14.21 -17.22 -8.66
C GLN A 36 -14.13 -18.58 -8.03
N SER A 37 -14.54 -18.65 -6.74
CA SER A 37 -14.77 -19.92 -6.10
C SER A 37 -15.79 -20.76 -6.90
N PRO A 38 -15.58 -22.08 -7.05
CA PRO A 38 -16.54 -22.95 -7.73
C PRO A 38 -17.95 -22.93 -7.11
N ASN A 39 -18.06 -22.58 -5.82
CA ASN A 39 -19.33 -22.59 -5.11
C ASN A 39 -19.96 -21.19 -4.97
N LEU A 40 -19.31 -20.15 -5.48
CA LEU A 40 -19.85 -18.80 -5.41
C LEU A 40 -21.15 -18.72 -6.25
N GLY A 41 -22.25 -18.32 -5.59
CA GLY A 41 -23.57 -18.23 -6.22
C GLY A 41 -24.50 -19.41 -5.90
N GLU A 42 -24.07 -20.39 -5.13
CA GLU A 42 -24.98 -21.37 -4.50
C GLU A 42 -25.74 -20.70 -3.34
N THR A 43 -26.96 -21.19 -3.08
CA THR A 43 -27.91 -20.53 -2.14
C THR A 43 -27.46 -20.51 -0.68
N ASP A 44 -26.41 -21.23 -0.34
CA ASP A 44 -25.81 -21.32 0.99
C ASP A 44 -24.34 -20.85 1.02
N ALA A 45 -23.94 -20.00 0.05
CA ALA A 45 -22.60 -19.43 0.03
C ALA A 45 -22.36 -18.58 1.29
N ASP A 46 -21.62 -19.14 2.24
CA ASP A 46 -21.13 -18.44 3.42
C ASP A 46 -19.99 -17.46 3.05
N LEU A 47 -19.63 -16.58 3.97
CA LEU A 47 -18.47 -15.68 3.83
C LEU A 47 -17.15 -16.43 3.50
N ASP A 48 -17.11 -17.73 3.77
CA ASP A 48 -15.99 -18.62 3.46
C ASP A 48 -15.80 -18.89 1.96
N ASP A 49 -16.79 -18.56 1.12
CA ASP A 49 -16.72 -18.74 -0.34
C ASP A 49 -16.02 -17.58 -1.07
N LEU A 50 -15.58 -16.57 -0.35
CA LEU A 50 -14.94 -15.40 -0.92
C LEU A 50 -13.51 -15.72 -1.36
N ALA A 51 -13.16 -15.24 -2.54
CA ALA A 51 -11.80 -15.27 -3.05
C ALA A 51 -11.13 -13.89 -2.89
N SER A 52 -9.90 -13.86 -2.42
CA SER A 52 -9.13 -12.61 -2.31
C SER A 52 -7.66 -12.82 -2.66
N ILE A 53 -7.02 -11.80 -3.26
CA ILE A 53 -5.58 -11.76 -3.52
C ILE A 53 -4.97 -10.67 -2.66
N ARG A 54 -3.93 -11.02 -1.89
CA ARG A 54 -3.24 -10.13 -0.96
C ARG A 54 -1.86 -9.71 -1.45
N SER A 55 -1.28 -10.45 -2.39
CA SER A 55 0.01 -10.14 -3.00
C SER A 55 0.04 -10.61 -4.45
N VAL A 56 0.77 -9.91 -5.32
CA VAL A 56 0.89 -10.25 -6.74
C VAL A 56 2.33 -10.08 -7.22
N THR A 57 2.83 -11.08 -7.95
CA THR A 57 4.20 -11.11 -8.48
C THR A 57 4.35 -10.29 -9.76
N ASN A 58 5.59 -10.08 -10.21
CA ASN A 58 5.90 -9.34 -11.43
C ASN A 58 5.46 -10.02 -12.73
N ASP A 59 5.18 -11.30 -12.68
CA ASP A 59 4.67 -12.12 -13.81
C ASP A 59 3.15 -12.36 -13.74
N GLY A 60 2.47 -11.77 -12.76
CA GLY A 60 1.01 -11.79 -12.66
C GLY A 60 0.46 -13.03 -11.95
N VAL A 61 1.24 -13.64 -11.05
CA VAL A 61 0.72 -14.66 -10.16
C VAL A 61 0.27 -14.02 -8.84
N GLY A 62 -1.03 -14.11 -8.55
CA GLY A 62 -1.62 -13.68 -7.29
C GLY A 62 -1.47 -14.72 -6.20
N TYR A 63 -1.30 -14.27 -4.97
CA TYR A 63 -1.29 -15.08 -3.75
C TYR A 63 -2.39 -14.57 -2.82
N GLY A 64 -3.23 -15.47 -2.36
CA GLY A 64 -4.37 -15.14 -1.52
C GLY A 64 -5.06 -16.38 -1.03
N ASP A 65 -6.37 -16.33 -0.90
CA ASP A 65 -7.16 -17.47 -0.39
C ASP A 65 -8.50 -17.62 -1.09
N ILE A 66 -8.97 -18.84 -1.07
CA ILE A 66 -10.35 -19.23 -1.37
C ILE A 66 -10.79 -20.16 -0.24
N TYR A 67 -11.93 -19.90 0.38
CA TYR A 67 -12.43 -20.72 1.51
C TYR A 67 -11.46 -20.80 2.69
N GLY A 68 -10.70 -19.74 2.96
CA GLY A 68 -9.66 -19.82 3.98
C GLY A 68 -8.54 -20.81 3.65
N LYS A 69 -8.31 -21.10 2.36
CA LYS A 69 -7.22 -21.96 1.88
C LYS A 69 -6.27 -21.18 1.00
N SER A 70 -5.00 -21.16 1.36
CA SER A 70 -3.96 -20.47 0.60
C SER A 70 -3.92 -20.92 -0.85
N THR A 71 -4.08 -19.97 -1.78
CA THR A 71 -4.28 -20.23 -3.21
C THR A 71 -3.39 -19.32 -4.05
N LYS A 72 -2.86 -19.87 -5.15
CA LYS A 72 -2.22 -19.13 -6.25
C LYS A 72 -3.22 -18.90 -7.37
N PHE A 73 -3.20 -17.71 -7.96
CA PHE A 73 -4.05 -17.26 -9.04
C PHE A 73 -3.18 -16.83 -10.22
N ASP A 74 -3.21 -17.55 -11.32
CA ASP A 74 -2.34 -17.28 -12.49
C ASP A 74 -3.08 -16.44 -13.52
N PHE A 75 -2.62 -15.21 -13.74
CA PHE A 75 -3.23 -14.30 -14.72
C PHE A 75 -3.08 -14.85 -16.15
N ALA A 76 -1.97 -15.46 -16.52
CA ALA A 76 -1.76 -15.93 -17.88
C ALA A 76 -2.70 -17.09 -18.25
N SER A 77 -2.74 -18.13 -17.44
CA SER A 77 -3.58 -19.31 -17.69
C SER A 77 -5.03 -19.17 -17.22
N GLY A 78 -5.28 -18.32 -16.21
CA GLY A 78 -6.56 -18.24 -15.50
C GLY A 78 -6.78 -19.39 -14.52
N SER A 79 -5.73 -20.12 -14.17
CA SER A 79 -5.83 -21.25 -13.22
C SER A 79 -5.72 -20.79 -11.78
N MET A 80 -6.30 -21.59 -10.90
CA MET A 80 -6.19 -21.49 -9.44
C MET A 80 -5.60 -22.78 -8.91
N THR A 81 -4.59 -22.70 -8.04
CA THR A 81 -3.92 -23.86 -7.45
C THR A 81 -3.67 -23.67 -5.97
N ALA A 82 -3.91 -24.72 -5.17
CA ALA A 82 -3.60 -24.68 -3.75
C ALA A 82 -2.09 -24.43 -3.53
N LEU A 83 -1.75 -23.53 -2.62
CA LEU A 83 -0.36 -23.22 -2.28
C LEU A 83 0.23 -24.29 -1.34
N LEU A 84 -0.56 -24.77 -0.38
CA LEU A 84 -0.16 -25.74 0.63
C LEU A 84 -0.77 -27.11 0.31
N ASP A 85 -0.07 -28.18 0.71
CA ASP A 85 -0.60 -29.52 0.64
C ASP A 85 -1.83 -29.66 1.56
N LYS A 86 -2.88 -30.30 1.07
CA LYS A 86 -4.13 -30.52 1.83
C LYS A 86 -3.90 -31.31 3.13
N SER A 87 -2.80 -32.05 3.25
CA SER A 87 -2.45 -32.79 4.47
C SER A 87 -1.89 -31.93 5.59
N ILE A 88 -1.51 -30.65 5.30
CA ILE A 88 -0.82 -29.83 6.29
C ILE A 88 -1.81 -29.19 7.24
N GLU A 89 -2.93 -28.63 6.75
CA GLU A 89 -3.97 -28.07 7.64
C GLU A 89 -5.28 -27.76 6.89
N ASP A 90 -6.38 -27.75 7.62
CA ASP A 90 -7.70 -27.51 7.03
C ASP A 90 -7.93 -26.03 6.69
N TYR A 91 -7.22 -25.10 7.35
CA TYR A 91 -7.33 -23.67 7.13
C TYR A 91 -5.95 -23.01 7.07
N SER A 92 -5.75 -22.14 6.07
CA SER A 92 -4.48 -21.39 5.91
C SER A 92 -4.71 -20.10 5.12
N LEU A 93 -3.97 -19.05 5.48
CA LEU A 93 -3.96 -17.80 4.73
C LEU A 93 -2.53 -17.46 4.32
N VAL A 94 -2.34 -17.07 3.04
CA VAL A 94 -1.10 -16.44 2.59
C VAL A 94 -1.31 -14.93 2.53
N HIS A 95 -0.42 -14.18 3.17
CA HIS A 95 -0.52 -12.72 3.24
C HIS A 95 0.47 -12.01 2.33
N TYR A 96 1.58 -12.64 2.00
CA TYR A 96 2.65 -12.04 1.22
C TYR A 96 3.31 -13.04 0.28
N ALA A 97 3.76 -12.53 -0.87
CA ALA A 97 4.73 -13.19 -1.72
C ALA A 97 5.75 -12.19 -2.26
N SER A 98 7.02 -12.62 -2.42
CA SER A 98 8.06 -11.84 -3.09
C SER A 98 7.71 -11.58 -4.56
N SER A 99 8.37 -10.62 -5.17
CA SER A 99 8.10 -10.21 -6.56
C SER A 99 8.30 -11.33 -7.59
N ASP A 100 9.10 -12.34 -7.27
CA ASP A 100 9.35 -13.54 -8.09
C ASP A 100 8.59 -14.80 -7.59
N GLY A 101 7.84 -14.67 -6.49
CA GLY A 101 7.03 -15.75 -5.92
C GLY A 101 7.81 -16.87 -5.22
N LYS A 102 9.12 -16.71 -5.01
CA LYS A 102 9.94 -17.73 -4.31
C LYS A 102 9.76 -17.71 -2.80
N VAL A 103 9.49 -16.53 -2.25
CA VAL A 103 9.18 -16.36 -0.83
C VAL A 103 7.68 -16.07 -0.68
N SER A 104 7.04 -16.73 0.27
CA SER A 104 5.69 -16.38 0.72
C SER A 104 5.57 -16.61 2.22
N CYS A 105 4.66 -15.90 2.87
CA CYS A 105 4.40 -16.11 4.28
C CYS A 105 2.92 -15.91 4.62
N GLY A 106 2.54 -16.41 5.79
CA GLY A 106 1.15 -16.35 6.23
C GLY A 106 0.94 -17.05 7.56
N VAL A 107 -0.23 -17.64 7.70
CA VAL A 107 -0.65 -18.37 8.90
C VAL A 107 -1.35 -19.67 8.53
N THR A 108 -1.14 -20.71 9.34
CA THR A 108 -1.93 -21.93 9.36
C THR A 108 -2.69 -22.02 10.68
N TYR A 109 -3.85 -22.69 10.64
CA TYR A 109 -4.69 -22.90 11.82
C TYR A 109 -4.80 -24.39 12.12
N ASP A 110 -4.71 -24.72 13.38
CA ASP A 110 -5.11 -26.03 13.86
C ASP A 110 -6.61 -25.99 14.22
N ASN A 111 -7.43 -26.72 13.48
CA ASN A 111 -8.88 -26.73 13.69
C ASN A 111 -9.33 -27.34 15.02
N THR A 112 -8.45 -28.02 15.73
CA THR A 112 -8.74 -28.62 17.03
C THR A 112 -8.43 -27.67 18.19
N THR A 113 -7.28 -27.00 18.10
CA THR A 113 -6.78 -26.10 19.15
C THR A 113 -7.03 -24.62 18.85
N PHE A 114 -7.39 -24.28 17.61
CA PHE A 114 -7.51 -22.91 17.08
C PHE A 114 -6.25 -22.07 17.23
N VAL A 115 -5.09 -22.71 17.38
CA VAL A 115 -3.80 -22.03 17.47
C VAL A 115 -3.36 -21.58 16.09
N GLN A 116 -2.97 -20.32 16.01
CA GLN A 116 -2.44 -19.68 14.80
C GLN A 116 -0.93 -19.89 14.74
N ALA A 117 -0.43 -20.54 13.68
CA ALA A 117 0.99 -20.80 13.47
C ALA A 117 1.52 -20.00 12.28
N PRO A 118 2.37 -18.97 12.52
CA PRO A 118 2.99 -18.22 11.44
C PRO A 118 3.98 -19.08 10.67
N TYR A 119 4.00 -18.95 9.35
CA TYR A 119 4.93 -19.69 8.49
C TYR A 119 5.61 -18.79 7.47
N VAL A 120 6.75 -19.25 6.98
CA VAL A 120 7.40 -18.81 5.75
C VAL A 120 7.62 -20.00 4.82
N MET A 121 7.46 -19.75 3.54
CA MET A 121 7.81 -20.69 2.47
C MET A 121 8.91 -20.08 1.62
N VAL A 122 10.02 -20.80 1.44
CA VAL A 122 11.13 -20.37 0.57
C VAL A 122 11.37 -21.50 -0.45
N ASP A 123 11.35 -21.16 -1.73
CA ASP A 123 11.52 -22.13 -2.84
C ASP A 123 10.59 -23.36 -2.71
N GLY A 124 9.36 -23.14 -2.24
CA GLY A 124 8.38 -24.21 -2.06
C GLY A 124 8.53 -25.04 -0.79
N VAL A 125 9.52 -24.74 0.06
CA VAL A 125 9.72 -25.41 1.34
C VAL A 125 9.14 -24.57 2.47
N MET A 126 8.13 -25.10 3.15
CA MET A 126 7.46 -24.45 4.27
C MET A 126 8.23 -24.66 5.58
N GLN A 127 8.33 -23.60 6.37
CA GLN A 127 8.89 -23.61 7.70
C GLN A 127 7.99 -22.83 8.66
N LYS A 128 7.65 -23.39 9.81
CA LYS A 128 7.00 -22.66 10.91
C LYS A 128 7.97 -21.64 11.51
N LEU A 129 7.48 -20.44 11.76
CA LEU A 129 8.25 -19.39 12.44
C LEU A 129 8.18 -19.59 13.96
N PRO A 130 9.24 -19.21 14.70
CA PRO A 130 9.21 -19.32 16.15
C PRO A 130 8.17 -18.37 16.77
N GLU A 131 7.47 -18.87 17.75
CA GLU A 131 6.48 -18.11 18.52
C GLU A 131 7.17 -17.19 19.55
N ILE A 132 6.45 -16.16 19.97
CA ILE A 132 6.82 -15.34 21.13
C ILE A 132 6.36 -16.09 22.37
N SER A 133 7.25 -16.29 23.34
CA SER A 133 6.88 -16.97 24.58
C SER A 133 5.94 -16.10 25.44
N ASN A 134 5.00 -16.75 26.16
CA ASN A 134 4.12 -16.08 27.10
C ASN A 134 4.88 -15.28 28.15
N GLU A 135 5.98 -15.81 28.65
CA GLU A 135 6.85 -15.13 29.61
C GLU A 135 7.42 -13.84 29.05
N TRP A 136 7.79 -13.85 27.78
CA TRP A 136 8.34 -12.68 27.11
C TRP A 136 7.28 -11.62 26.76
N ALA A 137 6.12 -12.05 26.34
CA ALA A 137 5.01 -11.17 26.02
C ALA A 137 4.37 -10.58 27.31
N GLY A 138 4.45 -11.27 28.44
CA GLY A 138 3.81 -10.89 29.70
C GLY A 138 2.31 -11.18 29.75
N TYR A 139 1.80 -11.98 28.80
CA TYR A 139 0.42 -12.44 28.72
C TYR A 139 0.37 -13.75 27.94
N GLU A 140 -0.81 -14.38 27.92
CA GLU A 140 -1.02 -15.62 27.16
C GLU A 140 -1.03 -15.33 25.66
N VAL A 141 -0.09 -15.92 24.93
CA VAL A 141 0.03 -15.86 23.47
C VAL A 141 -0.70 -17.07 22.88
N ASN A 142 -1.55 -16.81 21.91
CA ASN A 142 -2.28 -17.84 21.15
C ASN A 142 -1.78 -17.89 19.71
N GLY A 143 -0.45 -18.00 19.55
CA GLY A 143 0.22 -18.05 18.26
C GLY A 143 0.52 -16.68 17.64
N GLY A 144 0.55 -16.63 16.32
CA GLY A 144 0.87 -15.40 15.56
C GLY A 144 0.57 -15.53 14.07
N ILE A 145 0.70 -14.41 13.38
CA ILE A 145 0.47 -14.30 11.93
C ILE A 145 1.67 -13.60 11.30
N ALA A 146 2.20 -14.14 10.19
CA ALA A 146 3.17 -13.45 9.35
C ALA A 146 2.43 -12.70 8.24
N TYR A 147 2.52 -11.36 8.25
CA TYR A 147 1.81 -10.51 7.29
C TYR A 147 2.67 -10.13 6.08
N GLY A 148 3.99 -10.15 6.20
CA GLY A 148 4.86 -9.76 5.11
C GLY A 148 6.32 -10.05 5.36
N GLY A 149 7.14 -9.71 4.35
CA GLY A 149 8.58 -9.91 4.43
C GLY A 149 9.32 -9.15 3.33
N ASN A 150 10.64 -9.29 3.32
CA ASN A 150 11.47 -8.82 2.23
C ASN A 150 11.61 -9.87 1.12
N GLU A 151 12.22 -9.48 0.00
CA GLU A 151 12.28 -10.28 -1.23
C GLU A 151 12.96 -11.65 -1.04
N ASP A 152 13.97 -11.77 -0.19
CA ASP A 152 14.67 -13.02 0.05
C ASP A 152 14.17 -13.80 1.29
N GLY A 153 13.16 -13.24 1.99
CA GLY A 153 12.63 -13.82 3.21
C GLY A 153 13.58 -13.82 4.41
N SER A 154 14.67 -13.04 4.37
CA SER A 154 15.59 -12.94 5.51
C SER A 154 15.00 -12.16 6.69
N VAL A 155 14.05 -11.29 6.42
CA VAL A 155 13.27 -10.56 7.43
C VAL A 155 11.79 -10.69 7.11
N LEU A 156 11.00 -11.02 8.13
CA LEU A 156 9.55 -11.12 8.05
C LEU A 156 8.95 -10.27 9.16
N TRP A 157 7.72 -9.84 8.99
CA TRP A 157 6.98 -9.12 10.04
C TRP A 157 5.57 -9.66 10.17
N GLY A 158 4.97 -9.39 11.31
CA GLY A 158 3.62 -9.84 11.58
C GLY A 158 3.14 -9.42 12.96
N ALA A 159 2.26 -10.21 13.52
CA ALA A 159 1.69 -9.94 14.82
C ALA A 159 1.67 -11.18 15.70
N VAL A 160 1.75 -10.95 17.00
CA VAL A 160 1.41 -11.93 18.03
C VAL A 160 -0.11 -11.92 18.19
N CYS A 161 -0.72 -13.09 18.31
CA CYS A 161 -2.13 -13.23 18.62
C CYS A 161 -2.31 -13.56 20.11
N ASP A 162 -3.29 -12.93 20.72
CA ASP A 162 -3.66 -13.16 22.10
C ASP A 162 -5.20 -13.31 22.25
N ASN A 163 -5.66 -13.64 23.45
CA ASN A 163 -7.08 -13.79 23.73
C ASN A 163 -7.86 -12.45 23.76
N TYR A 164 -7.21 -11.32 23.56
CA TYR A 164 -7.78 -9.97 23.69
C TYR A 164 -7.91 -9.23 22.36
N SER A 165 -7.62 -9.91 21.25
CA SER A 165 -7.67 -9.31 19.90
C SER A 165 -6.71 -8.10 19.71
N THR A 166 -5.64 -8.03 20.46
CA THR A 166 -4.52 -7.14 20.18
C THR A 166 -3.51 -7.85 19.32
N TYR A 167 -2.80 -7.09 18.48
CA TYR A 167 -1.88 -7.64 17.50
C TYR A 167 -0.53 -6.92 17.59
N PRO A 168 0.22 -7.06 18.72
CA PRO A 168 1.52 -6.44 18.86
C PRO A 168 2.48 -6.85 17.76
N LEU A 169 3.27 -5.88 17.28
CA LEU A 169 4.21 -6.08 16.19
C LEU A 169 5.34 -7.02 16.59
N VAL A 170 5.47 -8.11 15.86
CA VAL A 170 6.62 -9.01 15.87
C VAL A 170 7.33 -8.97 14.52
N TYR A 171 8.65 -9.12 14.54
CA TYR A 171 9.42 -9.37 13.33
C TYR A 171 10.40 -10.51 13.55
N TRP A 172 10.63 -11.29 12.48
CA TRP A 172 11.53 -12.43 12.49
C TRP A 172 12.71 -12.15 11.60
N VAL A 173 13.91 -12.46 12.10
CA VAL A 173 15.16 -12.31 11.38
C VAL A 173 15.78 -13.68 11.19
N ARG A 174 16.14 -14.02 9.95
CA ARG A 174 16.83 -15.27 9.63
C ARG A 174 18.20 -15.30 10.28
N ASN A 175 18.50 -16.37 11.00
CA ASN A 175 19.76 -16.55 11.69
C ASN A 175 20.90 -16.82 10.69
N ARG A 176 22.14 -16.73 11.17
CA ARG A 176 23.35 -16.97 10.37
C ARG A 176 23.46 -18.38 9.79
N ASP A 177 22.73 -19.33 10.33
CA ASP A 177 22.62 -20.70 9.78
C ASP A 177 21.84 -20.76 8.45
N GLY A 178 21.18 -19.66 8.07
CA GLY A 178 20.36 -19.55 6.88
C GLY A 178 19.06 -20.36 6.92
N LYS A 179 18.74 -21.00 8.06
CA LYS A 179 17.63 -21.95 8.17
C LYS A 179 16.63 -21.60 9.28
N THR A 180 17.10 -21.07 10.40
CA THR A 180 16.26 -20.75 11.55
C THR A 180 15.99 -19.25 11.63
N TYR A 181 14.96 -18.87 12.39
CA TYR A 181 14.60 -17.48 12.63
C TYR A 181 14.61 -17.15 14.10
N SER A 182 14.90 -15.91 14.42
CA SER A 182 14.73 -15.32 15.76
C SER A 182 13.58 -14.34 15.74
N ALA A 183 12.65 -14.48 16.69
CA ALA A 183 11.52 -13.57 16.86
C ALA A 183 11.93 -12.37 17.72
N ASN A 184 11.43 -11.19 17.38
CA ASN A 184 11.68 -9.94 18.09
C ASN A 184 10.37 -9.17 18.25
N LEU A 185 10.15 -8.61 19.45
CA LEU A 185 9.01 -7.76 19.74
C LEU A 185 9.47 -6.29 19.76
N LEU A 186 8.93 -5.47 18.86
CA LEU A 186 9.41 -4.09 18.67
C LEU A 186 9.23 -3.24 19.94
N SER A 187 8.11 -3.36 20.60
CA SER A 187 7.79 -2.59 21.81
C SER A 187 8.78 -2.78 22.97
N LYS A 188 9.44 -3.94 23.07
CA LYS A 188 10.49 -4.14 24.10
C LYS A 188 11.71 -3.25 23.89
N ARG A 189 11.93 -2.76 22.68
CA ARG A 189 13.14 -2.00 22.34
C ARG A 189 12.94 -0.50 22.41
N PHE A 190 11.73 -0.02 22.13
CA PHE A 190 11.45 1.39 21.83
C PHE A 190 10.34 2.01 22.67
N VAL A 191 10.00 1.40 23.82
CA VAL A 191 9.10 2.07 24.76
C VAL A 191 9.78 3.33 25.27
N ASP A 192 9.30 4.48 24.80
CA ASP A 192 9.72 5.76 25.32
C ASP A 192 9.06 6.01 26.68
N THR A 193 9.83 6.45 27.65
CA THR A 193 9.34 6.84 28.99
C THR A 193 8.40 8.06 28.96
N THR A 194 8.31 8.75 27.82
CA THR A 194 7.39 9.86 27.61
C THR A 194 5.98 9.41 27.20
N MET A 195 5.81 8.13 26.85
CA MET A 195 4.51 7.57 26.49
C MET A 195 3.69 7.30 27.78
N ASP A 196 2.45 7.78 27.79
CA ASP A 196 1.51 7.46 28.88
C ASP A 196 0.91 6.07 28.66
N LEU A 197 1.45 5.10 29.38
CA LEU A 197 1.05 3.70 29.33
C LEU A 197 0.05 3.32 30.43
N SER A 198 -0.55 4.30 31.11
CA SER A 198 -1.54 4.01 32.15
C SER A 198 -2.71 3.22 31.56
N GLY A 199 -2.86 1.97 31.95
CA GLY A 199 -3.93 1.09 31.48
C GLY A 199 -3.57 0.19 30.30
N ALA A 200 -2.37 0.29 29.71
CA ALA A 200 -1.88 -0.58 28.63
C ALA A 200 -0.56 -1.25 29.00
N GLN A 201 -0.28 -2.36 28.34
CA GLN A 201 1.03 -2.97 28.41
C GLN A 201 1.93 -2.35 27.33
N PRO A 202 3.26 -2.19 27.58
CA PRO A 202 4.17 -1.55 26.64
C PRO A 202 4.17 -2.15 25.22
N TYR A 203 3.89 -3.43 25.09
CA TYR A 203 3.88 -4.14 23.81
C TYR A 203 2.63 -3.88 22.96
N ASP A 204 1.55 -3.34 23.52
CA ASP A 204 0.32 -3.03 22.78
C ASP A 204 0.42 -1.73 21.97
N ILE A 205 1.49 -0.96 22.13
CA ILE A 205 1.65 0.36 21.54
C ILE A 205 1.88 0.30 20.03
N PHE A 206 2.65 -0.69 19.56
CA PHE A 206 3.08 -0.77 18.18
C PHE A 206 2.36 -1.89 17.44
N THR A 207 1.77 -1.54 16.30
CA THR A 207 1.26 -2.49 15.32
C THR A 207 2.01 -2.33 13.99
N GLY A 208 2.27 -3.43 13.31
CA GLY A 208 2.93 -3.38 12.00
C GLY A 208 1.98 -2.93 10.90
N ALA A 209 2.54 -2.33 9.86
CA ALA A 209 1.79 -1.93 8.69
C ALA A 209 2.36 -2.50 7.39
N ALA A 210 3.67 -2.35 7.14
CA ALA A 210 4.31 -2.84 5.92
C ALA A 210 5.82 -2.93 6.09
N MET A 211 6.48 -3.74 5.24
CA MET A 211 7.94 -3.86 5.15
C MET A 211 8.40 -3.52 3.74
N SER A 212 9.52 -2.83 3.63
CA SER A 212 10.17 -2.59 2.34
C SER A 212 10.74 -3.88 1.73
N ALA A 213 10.72 -4.00 0.42
CA ALA A 213 11.17 -5.20 -0.28
C ALA A 213 12.65 -5.54 -0.02
N ASN A 214 13.50 -4.53 0.24
CA ASN A 214 14.90 -4.72 0.63
C ASN A 214 15.10 -5.11 2.11
N GLY A 215 14.04 -5.14 2.93
CA GLY A 215 14.09 -5.50 4.34
C GLY A 215 14.69 -4.45 5.27
N LYS A 216 14.98 -3.25 4.76
CA LYS A 216 15.57 -2.17 5.56
C LYS A 216 14.56 -1.46 6.45
N TRP A 217 13.36 -1.21 5.91
CA TRP A 217 12.35 -0.39 6.58
C TRP A 217 11.11 -1.19 6.96
N LEU A 218 10.59 -0.89 8.14
CA LEU A 218 9.29 -1.36 8.62
C LEU A 218 8.42 -0.15 8.95
N ALA A 219 7.30 0.01 8.28
CA ALA A 219 6.29 0.99 8.64
C ALA A 219 5.48 0.48 9.83
N VAL A 220 5.22 1.36 10.78
CA VAL A 220 4.65 1.03 12.09
C VAL A 220 3.56 2.04 12.43
N ASN A 221 2.46 1.54 12.93
CA ASN A 221 1.42 2.34 13.58
C ASN A 221 1.63 2.31 15.09
N TYR A 222 1.41 3.42 15.78
CA TYR A 222 1.58 3.47 17.23
C TYR A 222 0.64 4.47 17.91
N HIS A 223 0.44 4.27 19.21
CA HIS A 223 -0.32 5.16 20.06
C HIS A 223 0.61 5.80 21.10
N THR A 224 0.37 7.06 21.43
CA THR A 224 1.13 7.77 22.48
C THR A 224 0.47 7.66 23.85
N LYS A 225 -0.84 7.40 23.86
CA LYS A 225 -1.61 7.26 25.10
C LYS A 225 -2.72 6.23 24.93
N MET A 226 -2.76 5.26 25.83
CA MET A 226 -3.79 4.25 25.88
C MET A 226 -4.47 4.28 27.26
N VAL A 227 -5.79 4.35 27.27
CA VAL A 227 -6.60 4.31 28.51
C VAL A 227 -6.80 2.89 28.99
N SER A 228 -6.89 1.98 28.05
CA SER A 228 -6.94 0.54 28.28
C SER A 228 -6.39 -0.16 27.03
N ARG A 229 -6.20 -1.47 27.10
CA ARG A 229 -5.68 -2.29 26.03
C ARG A 229 -6.40 -2.08 24.67
N ASN A 230 -7.69 -1.79 24.70
CA ASN A 230 -8.53 -1.62 23.52
C ASN A 230 -9.10 -0.20 23.38
N GLN A 231 -8.65 0.74 24.21
CA GLN A 231 -9.17 2.10 24.20
C GLN A 231 -8.01 3.10 24.17
N VAL A 232 -7.98 3.93 23.17
CA VAL A 232 -6.95 4.93 22.90
C VAL A 232 -7.52 6.30 23.15
N ASP A 233 -6.82 7.13 23.93
CA ASP A 233 -7.21 8.51 24.25
C ASP A 233 -6.70 9.52 23.22
N GLU A 234 -5.66 9.12 22.45
CA GLU A 234 -5.10 9.90 21.35
C GLU A 234 -5.08 9.08 20.07
N GLY A 235 -5.22 9.76 18.93
CA GLY A 235 -5.27 9.11 17.63
C GLY A 235 -4.01 8.31 17.28
N ASN A 236 -4.18 7.33 16.43
CA ASN A 236 -3.07 6.54 15.90
C ASN A 236 -2.09 7.43 15.12
N ARG A 237 -0.80 7.12 15.21
CA ARG A 237 0.32 7.82 14.59
C ARG A 237 1.20 6.84 13.83
N VAL A 238 2.10 7.37 13.02
CA VAL A 238 2.95 6.58 12.14
C VAL A 238 4.42 6.76 12.53
N ALA A 239 5.17 5.66 12.48
CA ALA A 239 6.62 5.63 12.58
C ALA A 239 7.21 4.75 11.49
N ARG A 240 8.51 4.86 11.25
CA ARG A 240 9.28 3.90 10.47
C ARG A 240 10.50 3.43 11.25
N PHE A 241 10.74 2.15 11.20
CA PHE A 241 11.87 1.50 11.87
C PHE A 241 12.92 1.13 10.84
N ASP A 242 14.13 1.65 11.00
CA ASP A 242 15.31 1.25 10.23
C ASP A 242 15.92 0.02 10.91
N LEU A 243 15.76 -1.14 10.28
CA LEU A 243 16.25 -2.42 10.80
C LEU A 243 17.77 -2.54 10.73
N GLU A 244 18.43 -1.85 9.77
CA GLU A 244 19.89 -1.85 9.64
C GLU A 244 20.54 -0.93 10.70
N ALA A 245 20.02 0.28 10.86
CA ALA A 245 20.50 1.25 11.84
C ALA A 245 19.98 0.98 13.25
N ASP A 246 18.99 0.10 13.39
CA ASP A 246 18.31 -0.19 14.65
C ASP A 246 17.70 1.04 15.32
N THR A 247 17.03 1.89 14.52
CA THR A 247 16.48 3.17 14.98
C THR A 247 15.02 3.32 14.58
N LEU A 248 14.19 3.76 15.54
CA LEU A 248 12.80 4.11 15.32
C LEU A 248 12.65 5.62 15.06
N GLN A 249 12.08 5.99 13.93
CA GLN A 249 11.78 7.36 13.59
C GLN A 249 10.28 7.61 13.69
N LEU A 250 9.86 8.37 14.71
CA LEU A 250 8.48 8.86 14.82
C LEU A 250 8.24 9.92 13.75
N LEU A 251 7.15 9.79 12.99
CA LEU A 251 6.76 10.76 11.98
C LEU A 251 5.83 11.80 12.59
N SER A 252 5.98 13.06 12.16
CA SER A 252 5.02 14.09 12.49
C SER A 252 3.69 13.80 11.83
N CYS A 253 2.64 13.74 12.63
CA CYS A 253 1.25 13.55 12.21
C CYS A 253 0.49 14.80 12.62
N PRO A 254 0.42 15.84 11.77
CA PRO A 254 -0.28 17.09 12.09
C PRO A 254 -1.73 16.81 12.48
N ASP A 255 -2.22 17.48 13.51
CA ASP A 255 -3.60 17.36 14.02
C ASP A 255 -4.00 15.95 14.52
N ALA A 256 -3.03 15.02 14.73
CA ALA A 256 -3.33 13.75 15.35
C ALA A 256 -3.88 13.95 16.78
N SER A 257 -5.06 13.39 17.01
CA SER A 257 -5.86 13.57 18.26
C SER A 257 -6.79 12.38 18.44
N ALA A 258 -7.57 12.37 19.51
CA ALA A 258 -8.65 11.40 19.68
C ALA A 258 -9.65 11.37 18.50
N GLU A 259 -9.75 12.47 17.74
CA GLU A 259 -10.66 12.60 16.60
C GLU A 259 -10.00 12.35 15.24
N THR A 260 -8.65 12.29 15.19
CA THR A 260 -7.90 12.17 13.94
C THR A 260 -6.75 11.20 14.09
N SER A 261 -6.76 10.14 13.30
CA SER A 261 -5.72 9.09 13.27
C SER A 261 -5.01 9.04 11.93
N TYR A 262 -3.72 8.71 11.96
CA TYR A 262 -2.89 8.44 10.79
C TYR A 262 -2.52 6.97 10.76
N TYR A 263 -2.63 6.37 9.59
CA TYR A 263 -2.31 4.95 9.38
C TYR A 263 -1.33 4.79 8.23
N ALA A 264 -0.30 3.97 8.43
CA ALA A 264 0.55 3.48 7.36
C ALA A 264 -0.03 2.20 6.77
N THR A 265 0.17 2.00 5.47
CA THR A 265 -0.25 0.81 4.72
C THR A 265 0.85 0.25 3.84
N GLY A 266 1.85 1.08 3.49
CA GLY A 266 2.95 0.70 2.62
C GLY A 266 4.23 1.48 2.89
N ILE A 267 5.37 0.93 2.45
CA ILE A 267 6.68 1.57 2.54
C ILE A 267 7.59 1.13 1.40
N SER A 268 8.27 2.10 0.75
CA SER A 268 9.23 1.83 -0.32
C SER A 268 10.63 1.48 0.21
N ASN A 269 11.54 1.06 -0.68
CA ASN A 269 12.94 0.77 -0.35
C ASN A 269 13.72 1.99 0.17
N GLU A 270 13.32 3.19 -0.24
CA GLU A 270 13.92 4.45 0.23
C GLU A 270 13.27 4.97 1.52
N GLY A 271 12.23 4.31 2.02
CA GLY A 271 11.55 4.67 3.26
C GLY A 271 10.43 5.71 3.08
N THR A 272 9.89 5.88 1.86
CA THR A 272 8.61 6.59 1.66
C THR A 272 7.50 5.78 2.29
N VAL A 273 6.78 6.36 3.23
CA VAL A 273 5.62 5.74 3.89
C VAL A 273 4.34 6.27 3.25
N VAL A 274 3.41 5.37 2.93
CA VAL A 274 2.08 5.72 2.41
C VAL A 274 0.99 5.18 3.31
N GLY A 275 -0.21 5.78 3.20
CA GLY A 275 -1.37 5.37 3.97
C GLY A 275 -2.51 6.37 3.90
N PHE A 276 -3.12 6.67 5.03
CA PHE A 276 -4.26 7.58 5.09
C PHE A 276 -4.40 8.28 6.45
N VAL A 277 -5.18 9.35 6.43
CA VAL A 277 -5.70 10.04 7.62
C VAL A 277 -7.17 9.68 7.76
N GLU A 278 -7.61 9.31 8.95
CA GLU A 278 -9.01 8.98 9.25
C GLU A 278 -9.58 9.92 10.31
N LYS A 279 -10.78 10.43 10.08
CA LYS A 279 -11.59 11.10 11.09
C LYS A 279 -12.41 10.07 11.86
N GLN A 280 -12.24 10.02 13.17
CA GLN A 280 -12.84 8.96 14.02
C GLN A 280 -14.38 9.02 14.06
N ASP A 281 -14.97 10.20 14.00
CA ASP A 281 -16.42 10.42 14.05
C ASP A 281 -17.14 9.95 12.78
N SER A 282 -16.62 10.33 11.62
CA SER A 282 -17.21 10.09 10.29
C SER A 282 -16.63 8.91 9.56
N LYS A 283 -15.50 8.36 10.06
CA LYS A 283 -14.67 7.35 9.34
C LYS A 283 -14.21 7.81 7.95
N ALA A 284 -14.29 9.12 7.70
CA ALA A 284 -13.81 9.70 6.46
C ALA A 284 -12.28 9.60 6.37
N ARG A 285 -11.79 9.08 5.25
CA ARG A 285 -10.36 8.87 4.98
C ARG A 285 -9.85 9.77 3.87
N LYS A 286 -8.58 10.17 3.98
CA LYS A 286 -7.83 10.88 2.94
C LYS A 286 -6.45 10.26 2.79
N ALA A 287 -6.07 9.95 1.56
CA ALA A 287 -4.75 9.41 1.22
C ALA A 287 -3.63 10.33 1.72
N ALA A 288 -2.59 9.74 2.32
CA ALA A 288 -1.47 10.45 2.91
C ALA A 288 -0.14 9.77 2.60
N MET A 289 0.95 10.54 2.61
CA MET A 289 2.31 10.09 2.34
C MET A 289 3.31 10.87 3.18
N CYS A 290 4.39 10.19 3.59
CA CYS A 290 5.62 10.80 4.07
C CYS A 290 6.75 10.45 3.09
N PRO A 291 7.21 11.36 2.21
CA PRO A 291 8.29 11.09 1.28
C PRO A 291 9.59 10.68 1.98
N ALA A 292 10.42 9.90 1.28
CA ALA A 292 11.74 9.51 1.77
C ALA A 292 12.57 10.74 2.19
N GLY A 293 13.35 10.61 3.27
CA GLY A 293 14.15 11.71 3.81
C GLY A 293 13.37 12.80 4.55
N THR A 294 12.04 12.80 4.50
CA THR A 294 11.19 13.72 5.29
C THR A 294 10.69 13.02 6.57
N LYS A 295 10.04 13.79 7.45
CA LYS A 295 9.55 13.29 8.76
C LYS A 295 8.10 13.65 9.02
N GLU A 296 7.34 14.03 8.01
CA GLU A 296 5.96 14.50 8.18
C GLU A 296 5.03 13.79 7.22
N MET A 297 3.93 13.25 7.75
CA MET A 297 2.81 12.76 6.97
C MET A 297 2.02 13.93 6.40
N LYS A 298 1.83 13.96 5.08
CA LYS A 298 1.07 14.99 4.36
C LYS A 298 -0.02 14.35 3.53
N LEU A 299 -1.08 15.07 3.24
CA LEU A 299 -2.09 14.59 2.31
C LEU A 299 -1.48 14.41 0.92
N LEU A 300 -1.85 13.33 0.26
CA LEU A 300 -1.35 13.03 -1.09
C LEU A 300 -1.70 14.14 -2.09
N ALA A 301 -2.91 14.71 -1.99
CA ALA A 301 -3.36 15.82 -2.81
C ALA A 301 -2.55 17.11 -2.61
N ASP A 302 -1.95 17.33 -1.43
CA ASP A 302 -1.08 18.49 -1.18
C ASP A 302 0.31 18.30 -1.79
N LEU A 303 0.79 17.05 -1.83
CA LEU A 303 2.07 16.69 -2.44
C LEU A 303 2.00 16.64 -3.97
N TYR A 304 0.87 16.18 -4.49
CA TYR A 304 0.61 15.98 -5.91
C TYR A 304 -0.75 16.58 -6.30
N PRO A 305 -0.84 17.92 -6.43
CA PRO A 305 -2.12 18.58 -6.71
C PRO A 305 -2.78 18.17 -8.03
N THR A 306 -1.96 17.67 -8.98
CA THR A 306 -2.43 17.20 -10.29
C THR A 306 -2.92 15.77 -10.30
N ILE A 307 -2.71 15.00 -9.23
CA ILE A 307 -3.14 13.60 -9.14
C ILE A 307 -4.66 13.45 -9.35
N THR A 308 -5.42 14.43 -8.94
CA THR A 308 -6.88 14.49 -9.09
C THR A 308 -7.31 14.66 -10.55
N GLU A 309 -6.52 15.32 -11.40
CA GLU A 309 -6.81 15.48 -12.82
C GLU A 309 -6.59 14.18 -13.61
N PHE A 310 -5.66 13.33 -13.14
CA PHE A 310 -5.31 12.07 -13.82
C PHE A 310 -6.07 10.87 -13.28
N ALA A 311 -6.52 10.92 -12.02
CA ALA A 311 -7.25 9.82 -11.40
C ALA A 311 -8.69 9.84 -11.84
N THR A 312 -9.22 10.30 -12.85
CA THR A 312 -10.64 10.29 -13.30
C THR A 312 -11.66 10.31 -12.13
N MET A 313 -11.21 10.72 -10.96
CA MET A 313 -11.93 10.73 -9.69
C MET A 313 -11.91 12.14 -9.12
N ASP A 314 -13.03 12.57 -8.58
CA ASP A 314 -13.16 13.82 -7.83
C ASP A 314 -12.21 13.81 -6.61
N GLU A 315 -11.61 14.94 -6.21
CA GLU A 315 -10.74 15.11 -5.02
C GLU A 315 -11.27 14.46 -3.75
N LYS A 316 -12.58 14.32 -3.64
CA LYS A 316 -13.26 13.69 -2.51
C LYS A 316 -12.96 12.21 -2.37
N ASN A 317 -12.36 11.58 -3.38
CA ASN A 317 -12.37 10.13 -3.59
C ASN A 317 -11.03 9.44 -3.42
N LEU A 318 -9.93 10.16 -3.20
CA LEU A 318 -8.64 9.59 -2.80
C LEU A 318 -8.66 9.27 -1.31
N ASN A 319 -9.31 8.16 -0.94
CA ASN A 319 -9.51 7.81 0.47
C ASN A 319 -8.25 7.25 1.10
N GLU A 320 -7.57 6.33 0.44
CA GLU A 320 -6.34 5.77 0.98
C GLU A 320 -5.38 5.29 -0.11
N VAL A 321 -4.09 5.29 0.21
CA VAL A 321 -3.08 4.51 -0.49
C VAL A 321 -2.99 3.17 0.21
N THR A 322 -3.11 2.06 -0.51
CA THR A 322 -3.01 0.71 0.06
C THR A 322 -1.67 0.05 -0.21
N ALA A 323 -0.98 0.46 -1.29
CA ALA A 323 0.33 -0.08 -1.63
C ALA A 323 1.20 0.95 -2.37
N ILE A 324 2.52 0.77 -2.25
CA ILE A 324 3.56 1.48 -2.98
C ILE A 324 4.58 0.47 -3.50
N THR A 325 5.08 0.67 -4.73
CA THR A 325 6.14 -0.19 -5.27
C THR A 325 7.48 0.01 -4.55
N PRO A 326 8.38 -0.98 -4.58
CA PRO A 326 9.68 -0.90 -3.90
C PRO A 326 10.53 0.30 -4.32
N ASP A 327 10.46 0.71 -5.58
CA ASP A 327 11.15 1.89 -6.12
C ASP A 327 10.46 3.23 -5.77
N GLY A 328 9.27 3.17 -5.15
CA GLY A 328 8.49 4.35 -4.79
C GLY A 328 7.73 4.99 -5.94
N ARG A 329 7.74 4.40 -7.14
CA ARG A 329 7.20 4.99 -8.36
C ARG A 329 5.69 4.86 -8.48
N TYR A 330 5.14 3.67 -8.22
CA TYR A 330 3.71 3.42 -8.39
C TYR A 330 3.00 3.37 -7.06
N LEU A 331 1.87 4.05 -6.99
CA LEU A 331 0.92 4.00 -5.90
C LEU A 331 -0.34 3.26 -6.34
N GLN A 332 -0.92 2.54 -5.43
CA GLN A 332 -2.23 1.95 -5.60
C GLN A 332 -3.07 2.24 -4.36
N GLY A 333 -4.34 2.50 -4.57
CA GLY A 333 -5.26 2.79 -3.49
C GLY A 333 -6.71 2.59 -3.90
N PHE A 334 -7.59 2.95 -3.01
CA PHE A 334 -9.01 2.99 -3.34
C PHE A 334 -9.69 4.28 -2.85
N GLY A 335 -10.85 4.53 -3.41
CA GLY A 335 -11.69 5.67 -3.09
C GLY A 335 -13.11 5.47 -3.60
N TYR A 336 -13.98 6.42 -3.31
CA TYR A 336 -15.31 6.44 -3.85
C TYR A 336 -15.25 6.86 -5.32
N VAL A 337 -15.98 6.16 -6.17
CA VAL A 337 -16.25 6.56 -7.56
C VAL A 337 -17.71 6.93 -7.61
N ASP A 338 -17.99 8.19 -7.91
CA ASP A 338 -19.33 8.63 -8.25
C ASP A 338 -19.62 8.22 -9.68
N LEU A 339 -20.35 7.14 -9.88
CA LEU A 339 -20.67 6.63 -11.21
C LEU A 339 -21.89 7.26 -11.83
N ASN A 340 -22.75 7.92 -11.05
CA ASN A 340 -23.92 8.72 -11.49
C ASN A 340 -24.67 9.15 -10.23
N ASP A 341 -24.76 10.34 -9.88
CA ASP A 341 -25.57 11.03 -8.83
C ASP A 341 -26.40 10.17 -7.81
N GLU A 342 -26.42 8.86 -7.93
CA GLU A 342 -27.27 7.95 -7.14
C GLU A 342 -26.54 6.81 -6.41
N GLN A 343 -25.26 6.50 -6.68
CA GLN A 343 -24.54 5.43 -5.98
C GLN A 343 -23.04 5.71 -5.85
N ASP A 344 -22.59 5.91 -4.62
CA ASP A 344 -21.16 5.88 -4.27
C ASP A 344 -20.61 4.46 -4.43
N CYS A 345 -19.75 4.23 -5.41
CA CYS A 345 -19.05 2.97 -5.59
C CYS A 345 -17.60 3.11 -5.14
N PHE A 346 -17.09 2.10 -4.41
CA PHE A 346 -15.67 2.00 -4.17
C PHE A 346 -14.94 1.59 -5.45
N GLY A 347 -13.95 2.38 -5.83
CA GLY A 347 -13.08 2.11 -6.96
C GLY A 347 -11.62 1.96 -6.57
N THR A 348 -10.89 1.14 -7.30
CA THR A 348 -9.44 1.04 -7.20
C THR A 348 -8.80 2.05 -8.15
N TRP A 349 -7.84 2.81 -7.66
CA TRP A 349 -7.00 3.66 -8.48
C TRP A 349 -5.53 3.21 -8.40
N TYR A 350 -4.76 3.47 -9.43
CA TYR A 350 -3.31 3.37 -9.41
C TYR A 350 -2.70 4.60 -10.10
N PHE A 351 -1.49 4.96 -9.70
CA PHE A 351 -0.85 6.18 -10.14
C PHE A 351 0.65 5.96 -10.36
N ASP A 352 1.18 6.52 -11.45
CA ASP A 352 2.60 6.52 -11.79
C ASP A 352 3.17 7.91 -11.50
N LEU A 353 3.89 8.06 -10.39
CA LEU A 353 4.44 9.35 -9.94
C LEU A 353 5.42 9.98 -10.96
N GLU A 354 6.17 9.17 -11.73
CA GLU A 354 7.08 9.70 -12.74
C GLU A 354 6.36 10.32 -13.94
N LYS A 355 5.15 9.82 -14.26
CA LYS A 355 4.37 10.42 -15.35
C LYS A 355 3.87 11.81 -15.01
N ASP A 356 3.61 12.09 -13.77
CA ASP A 356 3.18 13.41 -13.34
C ASP A 356 4.34 14.42 -13.41
N GLU A 357 5.54 14.05 -12.96
CA GLU A 357 6.73 14.89 -13.10
C GLU A 357 7.08 15.15 -14.56
N THR A 358 7.01 14.14 -15.43
CA THR A 358 7.27 14.31 -16.87
C THR A 358 6.19 15.13 -17.59
N ALA A 359 4.94 15.04 -17.16
CA ALA A 359 3.86 15.88 -17.69
C ALA A 359 4.07 17.35 -17.32
N VAL A 360 4.51 17.63 -16.10
CA VAL A 360 4.83 18.99 -15.64
C VAL A 360 6.11 19.52 -16.28
N GLU A 361 7.15 18.69 -16.44
CA GLU A 361 8.38 19.07 -17.16
C GLU A 361 8.11 19.31 -18.64
N ASN A 362 7.31 18.52 -19.32
CA ASN A 362 6.91 18.75 -20.70
C ASN A 362 6.07 20.02 -20.88
N VAL A 363 5.25 20.39 -19.90
CA VAL A 363 4.55 21.69 -19.91
C VAL A 363 5.51 22.84 -19.66
N LYS A 364 6.56 22.69 -18.87
CA LYS A 364 7.60 23.69 -18.63
C LYS A 364 8.64 23.75 -19.75
N THR A 365 8.95 22.64 -20.43
CA THR A 365 9.92 22.61 -21.54
C THR A 365 9.30 22.99 -22.90
N GLU A 366 7.98 22.92 -23.08
CA GLU A 366 7.33 23.45 -24.29
C GLU A 366 7.27 24.97 -24.34
N GLU A 367 7.59 25.69 -23.28
CA GLU A 367 7.81 27.15 -23.31
C GLU A 367 9.28 27.57 -23.48
N ALA A 368 10.11 26.82 -24.17
CA ALA A 368 11.19 27.46 -24.89
C ALA A 368 10.56 28.51 -25.81
N PRO A 369 10.97 29.80 -25.78
CA PRO A 369 10.24 30.86 -26.44
C PRO A 369 10.12 30.50 -27.93
N ALA A 370 8.93 30.12 -28.34
CA ALA A 370 8.65 29.71 -29.69
C ALA A 370 9.05 30.89 -30.59
N LYS A 371 10.02 30.67 -31.46
CA LYS A 371 10.56 31.72 -32.35
C LYS A 371 9.48 32.18 -33.31
N VAL A 372 9.33 33.47 -33.51
CA VAL A 372 8.46 34.03 -34.53
C VAL A 372 8.98 33.59 -35.89
N VAL A 373 8.20 32.81 -36.60
CA VAL A 373 8.55 32.32 -37.96
C VAL A 373 7.95 33.17 -39.06
N ALA A 374 6.86 33.89 -38.77
CA ALA A 374 6.26 34.85 -39.70
C ALA A 374 5.42 35.88 -38.93
N SER A 375 5.27 37.08 -39.47
CA SER A 375 4.43 38.12 -38.91
C SER A 375 3.43 38.58 -39.97
N TYR A 376 2.18 38.86 -39.53
CA TYR A 376 1.09 39.26 -40.40
C TYR A 376 0.39 40.52 -39.84
N THR A 377 -0.15 41.32 -40.73
CA THR A 377 -1.16 42.33 -40.38
C THR A 377 -2.47 41.71 -39.99
N VAL A 378 -3.40 42.46 -39.38
CA VAL A 378 -4.74 41.97 -39.00
C VAL A 378 -5.55 41.52 -40.22
N ASP A 379 -5.29 42.08 -41.41
CA ASP A 379 -5.89 41.70 -42.69
C ASP A 379 -5.16 40.54 -43.41
N GLY A 380 -4.19 39.90 -42.72
CA GLY A 380 -3.52 38.68 -43.20
C GLY A 380 -2.33 38.87 -44.12
N LYS A 381 -1.88 40.12 -44.40
CA LYS A 381 -0.70 40.39 -45.25
C LYS A 381 0.58 40.08 -44.49
N THR A 382 1.51 39.40 -45.11
CA THR A 382 2.83 39.09 -44.55
C THR A 382 3.63 40.37 -44.35
N LEU A 383 4.24 40.51 -43.17
CA LEU A 383 5.11 41.62 -42.80
C LEU A 383 6.57 41.20 -42.82
N ASN A 384 7.43 41.99 -43.45
CA ASN A 384 8.87 41.85 -43.29
C ASN A 384 9.30 42.43 -41.94
N ALA A 385 10.29 41.81 -41.30
CA ALA A 385 10.67 42.10 -39.91
C ALA A 385 11.00 43.58 -39.64
N ASP A 386 11.37 44.36 -40.67
CA ASP A 386 11.85 45.72 -40.54
C ASP A 386 10.78 46.81 -40.75
N THR A 387 9.55 46.45 -41.06
CA THR A 387 8.53 47.42 -41.56
C THR A 387 7.44 47.82 -40.55
N VAL A 388 7.40 47.26 -39.33
CA VAL A 388 6.30 47.57 -38.39
C VAL A 388 6.67 48.71 -37.44
N ARG A 389 6.11 49.90 -37.68
CA ARG A 389 6.33 51.06 -36.79
C ARG A 389 5.32 51.23 -35.68
N LYS A 390 4.05 50.97 -35.87
CA LYS A 390 2.99 50.95 -34.84
C LYS A 390 1.79 50.15 -35.38
N GLY A 391 1.16 49.35 -34.52
CA GLY A 391 -0.07 48.66 -34.87
C GLY A 391 -0.18 47.23 -34.23
N ILE A 392 -1.22 46.50 -34.63
CA ILE A 392 -1.43 45.13 -34.21
C ILE A 392 -0.76 44.19 -35.21
N VAL A 393 0.10 43.32 -34.72
CA VAL A 393 0.79 42.29 -35.46
C VAL A 393 0.40 40.91 -34.95
N ILE A 394 0.13 39.96 -35.86
CA ILE A 394 -0.09 38.58 -35.54
C ILE A 394 1.16 37.79 -35.88
N ASN A 395 1.86 37.33 -34.87
CA ASN A 395 3.05 36.52 -35.04
C ASN A 395 2.68 35.03 -35.07
N LYS A 396 3.06 34.33 -36.13
CA LYS A 396 3.05 32.88 -36.20
C LYS A 396 4.31 32.35 -35.54
N LEU A 397 4.15 31.44 -34.59
CA LEU A 397 5.25 30.87 -33.81
C LEU A 397 5.67 29.51 -34.40
N SER A 398 6.90 29.09 -34.11
CA SER A 398 7.48 27.84 -34.59
C SER A 398 6.69 26.58 -34.12
N ASN A 399 5.91 26.70 -33.06
CA ASN A 399 5.00 25.65 -32.54
C ASN A 399 3.58 25.67 -33.16
N GLY A 400 3.38 26.46 -34.24
CA GLY A 400 2.08 26.54 -34.93
C GLY A 400 1.07 27.50 -34.31
N LYS A 401 1.31 28.02 -33.10
CA LYS A 401 0.42 28.97 -32.41
C LYS A 401 0.58 30.38 -33.02
N ALA A 402 -0.44 31.21 -32.88
CA ALA A 402 -0.42 32.61 -33.24
C ALA A 402 -0.50 33.51 -32.00
N ARG A 403 0.35 34.56 -31.95
CA ARG A 403 0.34 35.53 -30.85
C ARG A 403 0.07 36.95 -31.38
N LYS A 404 -0.93 37.60 -30.79
CA LYS A 404 -1.21 39.02 -31.05
C LYS A 404 -0.22 39.89 -30.27
N VAL A 405 0.46 40.79 -30.95
CA VAL A 405 1.40 41.77 -30.36
C VAL A 405 0.96 43.17 -30.78
N VAL A 406 0.91 44.11 -29.85
CA VAL A 406 0.73 45.53 -30.11
C VAL A 406 2.09 46.17 -30.05
N LYS A 407 2.53 46.78 -31.13
CA LYS A 407 3.82 47.52 -31.24
C LYS A 407 3.57 49.02 -31.27
#